data_30f2dbbd96049d35aa8ccd9ea3bee680
#
_entry.id   30f2dbbd96049d35aa8ccd9ea3bee680
#
_cell.length_a   1.000
_cell.length_b   1.000
_cell.length_c   1.000
_cell.angle_alpha   90.00
_cell.angle_beta   90.00
_cell.angle_gamma   90.00
#
_symmetry.space_group_name_H-M   'P 1'
#
loop_
_entity.id
_entity.type
_entity.pdbx_description
1 polymer ?
#
loop_
_entity_poly.entity_id
_entity_poly.type
_entity_poly.pdbx_seq_one_letter_code
_entity_poly.pdbx_strand_id
1 'polypeptide(L)'
;MALKQYDINDSAFINISELPIDKIKPSPYQQRKYFDFYSLNRLADSIKKYGVLQPITVRLMNGNSYELISGERRLRAAKAVGLKTIPAVLMSADEEKSSLMSFIENIQRK
;
A
#
# COMPACT_ATOMS: atom_id res chain seq x y z
N MET A 1 16.81 -0.91 9.32
CA MET A 1 15.74 -0.51 8.42
C MET A 1 15.52 0.99 8.50
N ALA A 2 15.43 1.61 7.37
CA ALA A 2 15.22 3.06 7.32
C ALA A 2 13.75 3.40 7.50
N LEU A 3 13.47 4.34 8.36
CA LEU A 3 12.14 4.87 8.57
C LEU A 3 12.11 6.29 8.06
N LYS A 4 11.21 6.56 7.13
CA LYS A 4 11.06 7.89 6.57
C LYS A 4 9.80 8.54 7.12
N GLN A 5 9.92 9.81 7.42
CA GLN A 5 8.80 10.59 7.93
C GLN A 5 8.49 11.73 6.98
N TYR A 6 7.22 11.92 6.72
CA TYR A 6 6.75 13.02 5.88
C TYR A 6 5.79 13.86 6.68
N ASP A 7 6.01 15.16 6.65
CA ASP A 7 5.12 16.11 7.27
C ASP A 7 4.03 16.45 6.26
N ILE A 8 2.81 16.10 6.58
CA ILE A 8 1.72 16.29 5.61
C ILE A 8 0.91 17.45 6.03
N ASN A 9 0.51 17.91 6.89
CA ASN A 9 -0.36 19.05 7.19
C ASN A 9 0.10 19.71 8.47
N ASP A 10 1.32 20.18 8.46
CA ASP A 10 1.89 20.92 9.56
C ASP A 10 2.04 20.14 10.85
N SER A 11 1.18 19.17 11.11
CA SER A 11 1.23 18.44 12.37
C SER A 11 1.07 16.95 12.19
N ALA A 12 0.76 16.49 10.98
CA ALA A 12 0.57 15.07 10.71
C ALA A 12 1.82 14.49 10.09
N PHE A 13 2.23 13.33 10.58
CA PHE A 13 3.39 12.62 10.05
C PHE A 13 2.95 11.25 9.56
N ILE A 14 3.48 10.86 8.42
CA ILE A 14 3.31 9.50 7.92
C ILE A 14 4.64 8.79 8.11
N ASN A 15 4.58 7.65 8.78
CA ASN A 15 5.75 6.80 8.98
C ASN A 15 5.73 5.70 7.95
N ILE A 16 6.76 5.67 7.12
CA ILE A 16 6.87 4.68 6.06
C ILE A 16 7.97 3.70 6.44
N SER A 17 7.63 2.42 6.44
CA SER A 17 8.56 1.36 6.77
C SER A 17 8.71 0.42 5.59
N GLU A 18 9.89 -0.19 5.47
CA GLU A 18 10.08 -1.26 4.49
C GLU A 18 9.58 -2.55 5.11
N LEU A 19 8.61 -3.17 4.46
CA LEU A 19 8.02 -4.41 4.97
C LEU A 19 8.31 -5.57 4.02
N PRO A 20 8.48 -6.79 4.57
CA PRO A 20 8.68 -7.96 3.72
C PRO A 20 7.46 -8.23 2.86
N ILE A 21 7.66 -8.32 1.56
CA ILE A 21 6.55 -8.52 0.63
C ILE A 21 5.83 -9.84 0.90
N ASP A 22 6.57 -10.88 1.25
CA ASP A 22 5.98 -12.19 1.46
C ASP A 22 5.07 -12.27 2.69
N LYS A 23 5.06 -11.24 3.52
CA LYS A 23 4.18 -11.18 4.68
C LYS A 23 2.96 -10.31 4.45
N ILE A 24 2.80 -9.80 3.26
CA ILE A 24 1.67 -8.92 2.92
C ILE A 24 0.66 -9.72 2.12
N LYS A 25 -0.55 -9.83 2.65
CA LYS A 25 -1.63 -10.58 2.01
C LYS A 25 -2.59 -9.62 1.33
N PRO A 26 -3.10 -9.98 0.15
CA PRO A 26 -4.09 -9.14 -0.50
C PRO A 26 -5.39 -9.13 0.30
N SER A 27 -6.10 -7.99 0.22
CA SER A 27 -7.41 -7.90 0.84
C SER A 27 -8.42 -8.69 0.02
N PRO A 28 -9.24 -9.54 0.64
CA PRO A 28 -10.28 -10.24 -0.10
C PRO A 28 -11.34 -9.29 -0.66
N TYR A 29 -11.44 -8.10 -0.11
CA TYR A 29 -12.45 -7.13 -0.54
C TYR A 29 -11.97 -6.23 -1.66
N GLN A 30 -10.67 -6.18 -1.91
CA GLN A 30 -10.09 -5.31 -2.93
C GLN A 30 -9.39 -6.09 -4.01
N GLN A 31 -9.57 -7.37 -4.03
CA GLN A 31 -8.91 -8.23 -4.98
C GLN A 31 -9.50 -8.03 -6.37
N ARG A 32 -8.67 -7.62 -7.29
CA ARG A 32 -9.09 -7.49 -8.68
C ARG A 32 -8.97 -8.82 -9.38
N LYS A 33 -9.96 -9.15 -10.19
CA LYS A 33 -9.92 -10.35 -10.99
C LYS A 33 -9.26 -10.14 -12.34
N TYR A 34 -9.12 -8.89 -12.74
CA TYR A 34 -8.62 -8.56 -14.06
C TYR A 34 -7.61 -7.44 -13.97
N PHE A 35 -6.48 -7.64 -14.63
CA PHE A 35 -5.42 -6.64 -14.69
C PHE A 35 -5.04 -6.40 -16.14
N ASP A 36 -4.77 -5.15 -16.47
CA ASP A 36 -4.20 -4.78 -17.74
C ASP A 36 -2.70 -5.09 -17.69
N PHE A 37 -2.29 -6.16 -18.36
CA PHE A 37 -0.90 -6.57 -18.35
C PHE A 37 0.04 -5.51 -18.88
N TYR A 38 -0.42 -4.76 -19.87
CA TYR A 38 0.42 -3.72 -20.45
C TYR A 38 0.77 -2.65 -19.40
N SER A 39 -0.23 -2.12 -18.72
CA SER A 39 0.03 -1.10 -17.73
C SER A 39 0.74 -1.67 -16.51
N LEU A 40 0.48 -2.92 -16.17
CA LEU A 40 1.19 -3.56 -15.06
C LEU A 40 2.67 -3.73 -15.39
N ASN A 41 2.98 -4.11 -16.62
CA ASN A 41 4.37 -4.25 -17.06
C ASN A 41 5.09 -2.90 -17.06
N ARG A 42 4.40 -1.84 -17.45
CA ARG A 42 5.00 -0.51 -17.41
C ARG A 42 5.30 -0.09 -15.98
N LEU A 43 4.40 -0.40 -15.07
CA LEU A 43 4.64 -0.11 -13.66
C LEU A 43 5.82 -0.93 -13.13
N ALA A 44 5.89 -2.21 -13.52
CA ALA A 44 6.99 -3.05 -13.10
C ALA A 44 8.33 -2.52 -13.62
N ASP A 45 8.37 -2.06 -14.86
CA ASP A 45 9.58 -1.46 -15.42
C ASP A 45 9.99 -0.21 -14.64
N SER A 46 9.02 0.61 -14.28
CA SER A 46 9.28 1.80 -13.49
C SER A 46 9.84 1.44 -12.11
N ILE A 47 9.26 0.43 -11.48
CA ILE A 47 9.71 -0.01 -10.16
C ILE A 47 11.12 -0.60 -10.24
N LYS A 48 11.39 -1.34 -11.30
CA LYS A 48 12.73 -1.91 -11.50
C LYS A 48 13.77 -0.81 -11.62
N LYS A 49 13.41 0.29 -12.25
CA LYS A 49 14.33 1.39 -12.54
C LYS A 49 14.46 2.35 -11.35
N TYR A 50 13.35 2.68 -10.72
CA TYR A 50 13.33 3.76 -9.72
C TYR A 50 12.92 3.28 -8.33
N GLY A 51 12.54 2.03 -8.18
CA GLY A 51 11.97 1.54 -6.93
C GLY A 51 10.51 1.95 -6.79
N VAL A 52 9.94 1.61 -5.64
CA VAL A 52 8.56 1.97 -5.35
C VAL A 52 8.56 3.36 -4.75
N LEU A 53 8.07 4.33 -5.52
CA LEU A 53 8.11 5.73 -5.12
C LEU A 53 6.95 6.12 -4.23
N GLN A 54 5.82 5.42 -4.35
CA GLN A 54 4.66 5.69 -3.54
C GLN A 54 4.36 4.47 -2.69
N PRO A 55 4.31 4.61 -1.37
CA PRO A 55 4.11 3.44 -0.51
C PRO A 55 2.72 2.85 -0.64
N ILE A 56 2.63 1.56 -0.37
CA ILE A 56 1.33 0.91 -0.20
C ILE A 56 0.83 1.17 1.21
N THR A 57 -0.43 0.83 1.45
CA THR A 57 -1.01 0.95 2.79
C THR A 57 -1.45 -0.44 3.25
N VAL A 58 -1.07 -0.78 4.47
CA VAL A 58 -1.38 -2.09 5.04
C VAL A 58 -1.86 -1.93 6.47
N ARG A 59 -2.47 -2.99 7.00
CA ARG A 59 -2.77 -3.07 8.42
C ARG A 59 -2.15 -4.34 8.99
N LEU A 60 -1.82 -4.28 10.27
CA LEU A 60 -1.23 -5.42 10.96
C LEU A 60 -2.29 -6.45 11.24
N MET A 61 -1.99 -7.70 10.90
CA MET A 61 -2.83 -8.83 11.22
C MET A 61 -2.19 -9.61 12.37
N ASN A 62 -2.86 -10.66 12.78
CA ASN A 62 -2.33 -11.51 13.85
C ASN A 62 -0.97 -12.07 13.45
N GLY A 63 -0.07 -12.11 14.43
CA GLY A 63 1.28 -12.54 14.17
C GLY A 63 2.07 -11.46 13.47
N ASN A 64 2.93 -11.87 12.54
CA ASN A 64 3.79 -10.93 11.82
C ASN A 64 3.36 -10.75 10.38
N SER A 65 2.06 -10.80 10.12
CA SER A 65 1.57 -10.61 8.77
C SER A 65 0.79 -9.31 8.66
N TYR A 66 0.63 -8.88 7.41
CA TYR A 66 -0.05 -7.63 7.10
C TYR A 66 -1.09 -7.89 6.03
N GLU A 67 -2.14 -7.10 6.04
CA GLU A 67 -3.15 -7.16 5.01
C GLU A 67 -3.13 -5.86 4.21
N LEU A 68 -3.12 -5.99 2.90
CA LEU A 68 -3.07 -4.84 2.01
C LEU A 68 -4.39 -4.08 2.05
N ILE A 69 -4.31 -2.77 2.28
CA ILE A 69 -5.47 -1.90 2.22
C ILE A 69 -5.51 -1.19 0.87
N SER A 70 -4.36 -0.73 0.38
CA SER A 70 -4.30 0.03 -0.86
C SER A 70 -2.96 -0.19 -1.54
N GLY A 71 -2.97 -0.30 -2.86
CA GLY A 71 -1.74 -0.43 -3.63
C GLY A 71 -1.53 -1.80 -4.24
N GLU A 72 -2.60 -2.50 -4.61
CA GLU A 72 -2.48 -3.87 -5.13
C GLU A 72 -1.61 -3.95 -6.37
N ARG A 73 -1.75 -2.99 -7.29
CA ARG A 73 -0.93 -3.01 -8.50
C ARG A 73 0.54 -2.82 -8.20
N ARG A 74 0.86 -1.94 -7.25
CA ARG A 74 2.24 -1.73 -6.84
C ARG A 74 2.82 -2.97 -6.19
N LEU A 75 2.03 -3.62 -5.35
CA LEU A 75 2.48 -4.86 -4.71
C LEU A 75 2.74 -5.95 -5.76
N ARG A 76 1.84 -6.11 -6.72
CA ARG A 76 2.02 -7.10 -7.77
C ARG A 76 3.26 -6.80 -8.61
N ALA A 77 3.44 -5.55 -8.98
CA ALA A 77 4.59 -5.17 -9.79
C ALA A 77 5.90 -5.37 -9.03
N ALA A 78 5.90 -5.03 -7.75
CA ALA A 78 7.09 -5.24 -6.93
C ALA A 78 7.44 -6.72 -6.81
N LYS A 79 6.44 -7.57 -6.65
CA LYS A 79 6.67 -9.02 -6.66
C LYS A 79 7.24 -9.48 -7.99
N ALA A 80 6.68 -8.97 -9.08
CA ALA A 80 7.09 -9.38 -10.41
C ALA A 80 8.55 -9.06 -10.71
N VAL A 81 9.07 -7.95 -10.18
CA VAL A 81 10.47 -7.58 -10.38
C VAL A 81 11.39 -8.16 -9.32
N GLY A 82 10.86 -8.91 -8.37
CA GLY A 82 11.68 -9.64 -7.41
C GLY A 82 12.11 -8.84 -6.19
N LEU A 83 11.42 -7.77 -5.87
CA LEU A 83 11.74 -7.04 -4.64
C LEU A 83 11.40 -7.88 -3.43
N LYS A 84 12.19 -7.76 -2.38
CA LYS A 84 11.96 -8.48 -1.14
C LYS A 84 11.18 -7.65 -0.13
N THR A 85 11.32 -6.33 -0.20
CA THR A 85 10.61 -5.41 0.69
C THR A 85 9.94 -4.34 -0.14
N ILE A 86 8.96 -3.68 0.47
CA ILE A 86 8.23 -2.61 -0.19
C ILE A 86 7.92 -1.53 0.85
N PRO A 87 8.02 -0.26 0.47
CA PRO A 87 7.65 0.80 1.41
C PRO A 87 6.16 0.78 1.66
N ALA A 88 5.78 0.88 2.92
CA ALA A 88 4.39 0.75 3.31
C ALA A 88 4.08 1.66 4.49
N VAL A 89 2.85 2.14 4.51
CA VAL A 89 2.29 2.85 5.65
C VAL A 89 1.45 1.86 6.43
N LEU A 90 1.73 1.73 7.71
CA LEU A 90 0.96 0.88 8.60
C LEU A 90 -0.18 1.68 9.19
N MET A 91 -1.40 1.27 8.89
CA MET A 91 -2.58 1.98 9.31
C MET A 91 -3.19 1.29 10.53
N SER A 92 -3.54 2.07 11.54
CA SER A 92 -4.21 1.54 12.71
C SER A 92 -5.68 1.27 12.39
N ALA A 93 -6.35 0.51 13.27
CA ALA A 93 -7.77 0.24 13.10
C ALA A 93 -8.59 1.52 13.12
N ASP A 94 -8.22 2.46 13.99
CA ASP A 94 -8.94 3.72 14.07
C ASP A 94 -8.75 4.58 12.82
N GLU A 95 -7.54 4.61 12.31
CA GLU A 95 -7.24 5.36 11.09
C GLU A 95 -7.98 4.75 9.90
N GLU A 96 -8.04 3.43 9.84
CA GLU A 96 -8.76 2.74 8.79
C GLU A 96 -10.24 3.07 8.83
N LYS A 97 -10.83 3.07 10.01
CA LYS A 97 -12.24 3.40 10.19
C LYS A 97 -12.52 4.84 9.77
N SER A 98 -11.67 5.76 10.18
CA SER A 98 -11.82 7.16 9.80
C SER A 98 -11.73 7.36 8.30
N SER A 99 -10.81 6.67 7.65
CA SER A 99 -10.66 6.74 6.20
C SER A 99 -11.90 6.22 5.49
N LEU A 100 -12.46 5.12 5.99
CA LEU A 100 -13.67 4.55 5.41
C LEU A 100 -14.84 5.52 5.56
N MET A 101 -15.00 6.11 6.72
CA MET A 101 -16.07 7.07 6.95
C MET A 101 -15.94 8.28 6.04
N SER A 102 -14.73 8.78 5.85
CA SER A 102 -14.49 9.90 4.94
C SER A 102 -14.85 9.53 3.52
N PHE A 103 -14.49 8.31 3.10
CA PHE A 103 -14.79 7.83 1.77
C PHE A 103 -16.31 7.76 1.54
N ILE A 104 -17.04 7.23 2.51
CA ILE A 104 -18.49 7.13 2.43
C ILE A 104 -19.11 8.52 2.35
N GLU A 105 -18.62 9.45 3.14
CA GLU A 105 -19.11 10.81 3.10
C GLU A 105 -18.94 11.44 1.72
N ASN A 106 -17.79 11.23 1.12
CA ASN A 106 -17.51 11.78 -0.22
C ASN A 106 -18.43 11.17 -1.27
N ILE A 107 -18.73 9.90 -1.16
CA ILE A 107 -19.65 9.25 -2.10
C ILE A 107 -21.05 9.84 -1.98
N GLN A 108 -21.49 10.14 -0.78
CA GLN A 108 -22.84 10.64 -0.55
C GLN A 108 -22.98 12.13 -0.81
N ARG A 109 -21.86 12.82 -0.94
CA ARG A 109 -21.90 14.26 -1.20
C ARG A 109 -22.25 14.53 -2.66
N LYS A 110 -23.14 15.45 -2.86
CA LYS A 110 -23.57 15.83 -4.21
C LYS A 110 -23.13 17.23 -4.54
#